data_6b40ddaddbc5a9bba9b46e3e3471de20
#
_entry.id   6b40ddaddbc5a9bba9b46e3e3471de20
#
_cell.length_a   1.000
_cell.length_b   1.000
_cell.length_c   1.000
_cell.angle_alpha   90.00
_cell.angle_beta   90.00
_cell.angle_gamma   90.00
#
_symmetry.space_group_name_H-M   'P 1'
#
loop_
_entity.id
_entity.type
_entity.pdbx_description
1 polymer ?
#
loop_
_entity_poly.entity_id
_entity_poly.type
_entity_poly.pdbx_seq_one_letter_code
_entity_poly.pdbx_strand_id
1 'polypeptide(L)'
;MTPVRQHENRAENRNENREEYRDEAPSATLPVTYTRSLAADNLHAHGERMDSALPDSALPDSALGVSGEVFRPVLDRFERFLRYEKHRSEETIRSYISDLEGFFGYMARRGVRHLDSIDASLIREWLGSLHLRQAARSTVARRGSTLRTFFTWAQEEELVHANPTRGMRTPKRENHLPPVLSREQMNQLLTTLQERRAQDPRDARLLRLEAVVEVLYASGMRISELTGLDLQSVDRANKTVRVLGKGNKERVVPLGTPALKALNRWVSYGRPQWIPEGAQGVTALF
;
A
#
# COMPACT_ATOMS: atom_id res chain seq x y z
N MET A 1 23.18 -11.11 66.55
CA MET A 1 24.46 -10.96 65.83
C MET A 1 24.17 -10.67 64.38
N THR A 2 24.30 -9.40 64.03
CA THR A 2 24.21 -8.84 62.66
C THR A 2 25.50 -9.17 61.92
N PRO A 3 25.47 -9.21 60.57
CA PRO A 3 26.20 -8.14 59.88
C PRO A 3 25.44 -7.41 58.79
N VAL A 4 25.58 -6.12 58.88
CA VAL A 4 25.43 -5.06 57.90
C VAL A 4 26.53 -5.14 56.82
N ARG A 5 26.22 -4.63 55.62
CA ARG A 5 27.04 -4.12 54.51
C ARG A 5 26.94 -4.92 53.21
N GLN A 6 26.15 -4.32 52.30
CA GLN A 6 26.48 -4.18 50.88
C GLN A 6 25.45 -3.25 50.19
N HIS A 7 25.55 -1.96 50.49
CA HIS A 7 24.94 -0.89 49.68
C HIS A 7 25.98 0.23 49.61
N GLU A 8 26.86 0.15 48.65
CA GLU A 8 27.70 1.26 48.15
C GLU A 8 28.45 0.71 46.91
N ASN A 9 27.89 0.91 45.74
CA ASN A 9 28.60 0.97 44.44
C ASN A 9 27.55 1.01 43.27
N ARG A 10 26.79 2.07 43.24
CA ARG A 10 25.92 2.33 42.07
C ARG A 10 25.72 3.83 41.78
N ALA A 11 26.72 4.65 42.04
CA ALA A 11 26.63 6.11 41.85
C ALA A 11 27.79 6.74 41.07
N GLU A 12 28.66 5.97 40.43
CA GLU A 12 29.83 6.53 39.72
C GLU A 12 29.91 6.18 38.23
N ASN A 13 28.79 6.04 37.52
CA ASN A 13 28.84 5.86 36.05
C ASN A 13 27.77 6.66 35.33
N ARG A 14 27.58 7.93 35.71
CA ARG A 14 26.60 8.84 35.08
C ARG A 14 27.16 10.19 34.65
N ASN A 15 28.45 10.34 34.44
CA ASN A 15 29.00 11.68 34.12
C ASN A 15 30.05 11.73 33.00
N GLU A 16 30.18 10.72 32.18
CA GLU A 16 31.05 10.77 30.99
C GLU A 16 30.28 10.51 29.70
N ASN A 17 29.50 11.48 29.25
CA ASN A 17 29.05 11.61 27.84
C ASN A 17 28.27 12.92 27.64
N ARG A 18 28.81 14.01 28.11
CA ARG A 18 28.18 15.33 27.96
C ARG A 18 29.11 16.40 27.40
N GLU A 19 30.08 16.04 26.58
CA GLU A 19 30.85 17.02 25.79
C GLU A 19 31.22 16.37 24.47
N GLU A 20 30.76 17.00 23.40
CA GLU A 20 31.15 16.95 22.00
C GLU A 20 29.96 16.89 21.06
N TYR A 21 29.40 18.04 20.82
CA TYR A 21 28.86 18.44 19.51
C TYR A 21 28.58 19.94 19.58
N ARG A 22 29.65 20.75 19.43
CA ARG A 22 29.52 22.15 19.05
C ARG A 22 29.31 22.23 17.55
N ASP A 23 28.24 22.90 17.16
CA ASP A 23 27.97 23.35 15.79
C ASP A 23 29.10 24.24 15.28
N GLU A 24 29.86 23.76 14.33
CA GLU A 24 30.62 24.61 13.40
C GLU A 24 29.92 24.59 12.04
N ALA A 25 29.31 25.73 11.70
CA ALA A 25 28.80 26.00 10.37
C ALA A 25 29.94 26.40 9.42
N PRO A 26 30.16 25.72 8.32
CA PRO A 26 31.05 26.24 7.29
C PRO A 26 30.29 27.21 6.38
N SER A 27 30.76 28.47 6.38
CA SER A 27 30.53 29.46 5.36
C SER A 27 31.20 28.99 4.05
N ALA A 28 30.42 28.68 3.04
CA ALA A 28 30.94 28.48 1.67
C ALA A 28 29.98 29.07 0.65
N THR A 29 30.43 30.15 0.08
CA THR A 29 29.90 30.79 -1.13
C THR A 29 30.08 29.87 -2.33
N LEU A 30 28.99 29.54 -3.04
CA LEU A 30 29.03 28.77 -4.27
C LEU A 30 28.69 29.64 -5.47
N PRO A 31 29.40 29.50 -6.62
CA PRO A 31 28.97 30.13 -7.86
C PRO A 31 27.91 29.29 -8.59
N VAL A 32 26.89 30.00 -9.03
CA VAL A 32 25.82 29.55 -9.92
C VAL A 32 26.36 29.34 -11.31
N THR A 33 26.22 28.16 -11.89
CA THR A 33 25.92 27.99 -13.33
C THR A 33 25.51 26.54 -13.60
N TYR A 34 24.23 26.34 -13.89
CA TYR A 34 23.75 25.12 -14.53
C TYR A 34 23.01 25.49 -15.80
N THR A 35 23.69 25.36 -16.92
CA THR A 35 23.15 25.56 -18.26
C THR A 35 22.26 24.39 -18.66
N ARG A 36 21.06 24.72 -19.04
CA ARG A 36 20.07 23.87 -19.70
C ARG A 36 20.61 23.49 -21.10
N SER A 37 20.69 22.20 -21.40
CA SER A 37 20.82 21.75 -22.79
C SER A 37 19.61 20.87 -23.11
N LEU A 38 18.71 21.44 -23.89
CA LEU A 38 17.71 20.77 -24.69
C LEU A 38 18.38 20.43 -26.01
N ALA A 39 18.37 19.17 -26.41
CA ALA A 39 18.56 18.78 -27.81
C ALA A 39 17.37 17.88 -28.19
N ALA A 40 16.44 18.50 -28.92
CA ALA A 40 15.56 17.81 -29.85
C ALA A 40 16.43 17.54 -31.11
N ASP A 41 16.25 16.35 -31.66
CA ASP A 41 16.29 16.04 -33.10
C ASP A 41 16.25 14.52 -33.27
N ASN A 42 15.20 13.98 -33.83
CA ASN A 42 15.14 13.50 -35.20
C ASN A 42 13.78 12.85 -35.50
N LEU A 43 13.01 13.60 -36.26
CA LEU A 43 11.98 13.08 -37.14
C LEU A 43 12.64 12.77 -38.50
N HIS A 44 12.47 11.55 -39.03
CA HIS A 44 11.97 11.31 -40.40
C HIS A 44 12.12 9.85 -40.86
N ALA A 45 11.01 9.39 -41.34
CA ALA A 45 10.77 8.53 -42.50
C ALA A 45 10.99 7.00 -42.36
N HIS A 46 9.92 6.23 -42.39
CA HIS A 46 9.45 5.51 -43.58
C HIS A 46 8.10 4.87 -43.28
N GLY A 47 7.16 5.20 -44.13
CA GLY A 47 5.84 4.56 -44.14
C GLY A 47 5.92 3.18 -44.80
N GLU A 48 5.30 2.22 -44.14
CA GLU A 48 4.68 1.07 -44.79
C GLU A 48 3.44 0.69 -44.00
N ARG A 49 2.32 0.72 -44.72
CA ARG A 49 1.03 0.19 -44.26
C ARG A 49 1.17 -1.32 -44.11
N MET A 50 0.98 -1.83 -42.94
CA MET A 50 0.50 -3.20 -42.77
C MET A 50 -0.70 -3.16 -41.86
N ASP A 51 -1.85 -3.40 -42.50
CA ASP A 51 -3.08 -3.81 -41.88
C ASP A 51 -2.81 -5.10 -41.10
N SER A 52 -2.74 -4.98 -39.78
CA SER A 52 -2.82 -6.13 -38.90
C SER A 52 -3.63 -5.71 -37.68
N ALA A 53 -4.81 -6.29 -37.58
CA ALA A 53 -5.70 -6.21 -36.45
C ALA A 53 -4.89 -6.34 -35.15
N LEU A 54 -4.87 -5.26 -34.35
CA LEU A 54 -4.32 -5.29 -33.02
C LEU A 54 -5.07 -6.33 -32.19
N PRO A 55 -4.39 -7.25 -31.50
CA PRO A 55 -5.07 -8.16 -30.59
C PRO A 55 -5.72 -7.35 -29.47
N ASP A 56 -6.94 -7.70 -29.14
CA ASP A 56 -7.87 -7.16 -28.12
C ASP A 56 -7.32 -7.26 -26.66
N SER A 57 -6.02 -7.13 -26.47
CA SER A 57 -5.30 -7.46 -25.22
C SER A 57 -4.90 -6.28 -24.36
N ALA A 58 -5.35 -5.05 -24.66
CA ALA A 58 -4.83 -3.84 -23.99
C ALA A 58 -5.89 -2.89 -23.42
N LEU A 59 -7.12 -3.35 -23.14
CA LEU A 59 -8.08 -2.51 -22.43
C LEU A 59 -8.04 -2.83 -20.91
N PRO A 60 -7.85 -1.82 -20.04
CA PRO A 60 -7.96 -2.01 -18.61
C PRO A 60 -9.38 -2.48 -18.25
N ASP A 61 -9.48 -3.34 -17.22
CA ASP A 61 -10.76 -3.89 -16.72
C ASP A 61 -11.82 -2.80 -16.37
N SER A 62 -11.41 -1.55 -16.24
CA SER A 62 -12.26 -0.39 -15.97
C SER A 62 -12.95 0.24 -17.21
N ALA A 63 -12.59 -0.18 -18.43
CA ALA A 63 -13.23 0.34 -19.66
C ALA A 63 -14.58 -0.33 -19.99
N LEU A 64 -15.22 -1.02 -19.05
CA LEU A 64 -16.35 -1.92 -19.25
C LEU A 64 -17.69 -1.26 -18.90
N GLY A 65 -17.89 -0.04 -19.34
CA GLY A 65 -18.99 0.85 -18.92
C GLY A 65 -20.43 0.47 -19.30
N VAL A 66 -20.73 -0.58 -20.04
CA VAL A 66 -22.13 -0.80 -20.46
C VAL A 66 -22.60 -2.26 -20.34
N SER A 67 -21.71 -3.23 -20.35
CA SER A 67 -22.12 -4.66 -20.43
C SER A 67 -22.48 -5.32 -19.09
N GLY A 68 -22.09 -4.73 -17.96
CA GLY A 68 -22.31 -5.30 -16.62
C GLY A 68 -23.53 -4.79 -15.87
N GLU A 69 -24.27 -3.79 -16.40
CA GLU A 69 -25.38 -3.13 -15.73
C GLU A 69 -26.52 -4.08 -15.33
N VAL A 70 -26.72 -5.16 -16.09
CA VAL A 70 -27.74 -6.19 -15.76
C VAL A 70 -27.52 -6.80 -14.37
N PHE A 71 -26.26 -6.89 -13.92
CA PHE A 71 -25.90 -7.45 -12.63
C PHE A 71 -25.69 -6.39 -11.53
N ARG A 72 -25.84 -5.11 -11.85
CA ARG A 72 -25.64 -4.02 -10.89
C ARG A 72 -26.54 -4.14 -9.64
N PRO A 73 -27.84 -4.44 -9.78
CA PRO A 73 -28.72 -4.57 -8.60
C PRO A 73 -28.26 -5.66 -7.61
N VAL A 74 -27.76 -6.79 -8.13
CA VAL A 74 -27.26 -7.87 -7.26
C VAL A 74 -25.90 -7.52 -6.64
N LEU A 75 -25.04 -6.78 -7.34
CA LEU A 75 -23.79 -6.28 -6.78
C LEU A 75 -24.05 -5.32 -5.62
N ASP A 76 -25.02 -4.39 -5.78
CA ASP A 76 -25.38 -3.43 -4.73
C ASP A 76 -25.98 -4.14 -3.49
N ARG A 77 -26.74 -5.23 -3.68
CA ARG A 77 -27.22 -6.07 -2.57
C ARG A 77 -26.06 -6.77 -1.85
N PHE A 78 -25.12 -7.33 -2.61
CA PHE A 78 -23.95 -8.01 -2.06
C PHE A 78 -23.02 -7.05 -1.33
N GLU A 79 -22.84 -5.83 -1.86
CA GLU A 79 -22.06 -4.79 -1.19
C GLU A 79 -22.65 -4.43 0.18
N ARG A 80 -23.98 -4.27 0.25
CA ARG A 80 -24.69 -4.02 1.51
C ARG A 80 -24.52 -5.18 2.50
N PHE A 81 -24.63 -6.42 2.04
CA PHE A 81 -24.38 -7.61 2.86
C PHE A 81 -22.95 -7.60 3.45
N LEU A 82 -21.93 -7.33 2.61
CA LEU A 82 -20.54 -7.25 3.06
C LEU A 82 -20.33 -6.15 4.11
N ARG A 83 -20.98 -5.01 3.92
CA ARG A 83 -20.84 -3.83 4.78
C ARG A 83 -21.57 -4.01 6.10
N TYR A 84 -22.83 -4.35 6.07
CA TYR A 84 -23.70 -4.29 7.24
C TYR A 84 -23.82 -5.62 7.99
N GLU A 85 -23.74 -6.74 7.31
CA GLU A 85 -23.89 -8.05 7.96
C GLU A 85 -22.52 -8.71 8.24
N LYS A 86 -21.58 -8.60 7.31
CA LYS A 86 -20.25 -9.18 7.49
C LYS A 86 -19.21 -8.19 8.03
N HIS A 87 -19.56 -6.92 8.19
CA HIS A 87 -18.70 -5.86 8.73
C HIS A 87 -17.29 -5.87 8.12
N ARG A 88 -17.22 -6.02 6.77
CA ARG A 88 -15.96 -6.03 6.06
C ARG A 88 -15.40 -4.60 5.94
N SER A 89 -14.06 -4.47 5.93
CA SER A 89 -13.43 -3.18 5.68
C SER A 89 -13.74 -2.68 4.26
N GLU A 90 -13.82 -1.36 4.08
CA GLU A 90 -14.08 -0.72 2.78
C GLU A 90 -13.11 -1.20 1.69
N GLU A 91 -11.85 -1.46 2.04
CA GLU A 91 -10.85 -2.00 1.13
C GLU A 91 -11.20 -3.42 0.66
N THR A 92 -11.70 -4.26 1.58
CA THR A 92 -12.17 -5.62 1.26
C THR A 92 -13.40 -5.56 0.36
N ILE A 93 -14.35 -4.68 0.66
CA ILE A 93 -15.58 -4.49 -0.12
C ILE A 93 -15.21 -4.05 -1.54
N ARG A 94 -14.38 -3.01 -1.67
CA ARG A 94 -13.89 -2.47 -2.95
C ARG A 94 -13.21 -3.55 -3.79
N SER A 95 -12.36 -4.36 -3.18
CA SER A 95 -11.69 -5.47 -3.85
C SER A 95 -12.65 -6.54 -4.35
N TYR A 96 -13.67 -6.90 -3.55
CA TYR A 96 -14.67 -7.89 -3.93
C TYR A 96 -15.56 -7.39 -5.06
N ILE A 97 -16.05 -6.16 -4.96
CA ILE A 97 -16.90 -5.56 -6.00
C ILE A 97 -16.14 -5.44 -7.31
N SER A 98 -14.90 -4.94 -7.30
CA SER A 98 -14.07 -4.85 -8.50
C SER A 98 -13.81 -6.22 -9.16
N ASP A 99 -13.60 -7.28 -8.38
CA ASP A 99 -13.47 -8.63 -8.92
C ASP A 99 -14.76 -9.11 -9.60
N LEU A 100 -15.91 -8.84 -8.98
CA LEU A 100 -17.22 -9.23 -9.49
C LEU A 100 -17.63 -8.40 -10.71
N GLU A 101 -17.32 -7.10 -10.74
CA GLU A 101 -17.54 -6.27 -11.94
C GLU A 101 -16.77 -6.81 -13.15
N GLY A 102 -15.51 -7.19 -12.95
CA GLY A 102 -14.71 -7.84 -13.99
C GLY A 102 -15.32 -9.19 -14.46
N PHE A 103 -15.83 -9.99 -13.53
CA PHE A 103 -16.50 -11.26 -13.83
C PHE A 103 -17.81 -11.05 -14.59
N PHE A 104 -18.69 -10.22 -14.07
CA PHE A 104 -20.01 -9.97 -14.68
C PHE A 104 -19.90 -9.25 -16.03
N GLY A 105 -18.91 -8.37 -16.18
CA GLY A 105 -18.58 -7.79 -17.47
C GLY A 105 -18.19 -8.86 -18.51
N TYR A 106 -17.41 -9.87 -18.09
CA TYR A 106 -17.09 -11.01 -18.96
C TYR A 106 -18.34 -11.84 -19.29
N MET A 107 -19.19 -12.14 -18.31
CA MET A 107 -20.44 -12.87 -18.52
C MET A 107 -21.38 -12.14 -19.48
N ALA A 108 -21.54 -10.83 -19.32
CA ALA A 108 -22.39 -10.01 -20.18
C ALA A 108 -21.92 -10.01 -21.65
N ARG A 109 -20.61 -9.96 -21.90
CA ARG A 109 -20.04 -10.11 -23.25
C ARG A 109 -20.31 -11.48 -23.89
N ARG A 110 -20.50 -12.52 -23.05
CA ARG A 110 -20.92 -13.86 -23.48
C ARG A 110 -22.45 -14.01 -23.66
N GLY A 111 -23.20 -12.90 -23.50
CA GLY A 111 -24.65 -12.92 -23.61
C GLY A 111 -25.38 -13.46 -22.38
N VAL A 112 -24.66 -13.76 -21.30
CA VAL A 112 -25.28 -14.20 -20.02
C VAL A 112 -25.97 -13.02 -19.36
N ARG A 113 -27.24 -13.18 -19.01
CA ARG A 113 -28.11 -12.14 -18.43
C ARG A 113 -28.69 -12.53 -17.07
N HIS A 114 -28.65 -13.81 -16.69
CA HIS A 114 -29.24 -14.34 -15.47
C HIS A 114 -28.20 -15.09 -14.65
N LEU A 115 -28.24 -14.95 -13.34
CA LEU A 115 -27.33 -15.63 -12.42
C LEU A 115 -27.39 -17.15 -12.53
N ASP A 116 -28.60 -17.71 -12.66
CA ASP A 116 -28.80 -19.15 -12.83
C ASP A 116 -28.23 -19.75 -14.11
N SER A 117 -27.95 -18.90 -15.10
CA SER A 117 -27.30 -19.33 -16.35
C SER A 117 -25.77 -19.45 -16.20
N ILE A 118 -25.23 -19.09 -15.05
CA ILE A 118 -23.79 -19.16 -14.78
C ILE A 118 -23.47 -20.53 -14.18
N ASP A 119 -22.79 -21.35 -14.94
CA ASP A 119 -22.35 -22.67 -14.51
C ASP A 119 -20.85 -22.71 -14.15
N ALA A 120 -20.40 -23.85 -13.65
CA ALA A 120 -18.99 -24.05 -13.30
C ALA A 120 -18.04 -23.98 -14.52
N SER A 121 -18.56 -24.22 -15.73
CA SER A 121 -17.76 -24.15 -16.97
C SER A 121 -17.41 -22.72 -17.30
N LEU A 122 -18.41 -21.81 -17.29
CA LEU A 122 -18.24 -20.38 -17.52
C LEU A 122 -17.26 -19.74 -16.49
N ILE A 123 -17.37 -20.16 -15.23
CA ILE A 123 -16.43 -19.68 -14.19
C ILE A 123 -15.01 -20.15 -14.50
N ARG A 124 -14.82 -21.44 -14.84
CA ARG A 124 -13.49 -21.95 -15.20
C ARG A 124 -12.92 -21.26 -16.45
N GLU A 125 -13.75 -20.99 -17.43
CA GLU A 125 -13.36 -20.27 -18.63
C GLU A 125 -12.87 -18.85 -18.30
N TRP A 126 -13.61 -18.11 -17.49
CA TRP A 126 -13.17 -16.79 -17.03
C TRP A 126 -11.85 -16.84 -16.27
N LEU A 127 -11.71 -17.73 -15.29
CA LEU A 127 -10.47 -17.89 -14.55
C LEU A 127 -9.30 -18.30 -15.46
N GLY A 128 -9.57 -19.15 -16.48
CA GLY A 128 -8.60 -19.52 -17.52
C GLY A 128 -8.18 -18.32 -18.37
N SER A 129 -9.13 -17.44 -18.73
CA SER A 129 -8.84 -16.22 -19.47
C SER A 129 -7.90 -15.27 -18.72
N LEU A 130 -8.00 -15.22 -17.40
CA LEU A 130 -7.07 -14.45 -16.56
C LEU A 130 -5.65 -15.02 -16.62
N HIS A 131 -5.53 -16.34 -16.69
CA HIS A 131 -4.23 -16.99 -16.83
C HIS A 131 -3.57 -16.69 -18.19
N LEU A 132 -4.35 -16.69 -19.26
CA LEU A 132 -3.88 -16.30 -20.61
C LEU A 132 -3.41 -14.84 -20.65
N ARG A 133 -4.01 -13.95 -19.84
CA ARG A 133 -3.58 -12.55 -19.67
C ARG A 133 -2.42 -12.39 -18.68
N GLN A 134 -1.73 -13.46 -18.33
CA GLN A 134 -0.58 -13.47 -17.42
C GLN A 134 -0.89 -12.91 -16.00
N ALA A 135 -2.15 -12.98 -15.57
CA ALA A 135 -2.50 -12.59 -14.20
C ALA A 135 -1.77 -13.47 -13.18
N ALA A 136 -1.24 -12.85 -12.13
CA ALA A 136 -0.56 -13.58 -11.06
C ALA A 136 -1.45 -14.70 -10.48
N ARG A 137 -0.89 -15.85 -10.14
CA ARG A 137 -1.62 -16.98 -9.52
C ARG A 137 -2.38 -16.55 -8.26
N SER A 138 -1.81 -15.64 -7.46
CA SER A 138 -2.47 -15.05 -6.30
C SER A 138 -3.73 -14.26 -6.66
N THR A 139 -3.72 -13.54 -7.78
CA THR A 139 -4.88 -12.80 -8.29
C THR A 139 -5.99 -13.76 -8.72
N VAL A 140 -5.65 -14.82 -9.47
CA VAL A 140 -6.62 -15.84 -9.89
C VAL A 140 -7.22 -16.54 -8.68
N ALA A 141 -6.40 -16.90 -7.68
CA ALA A 141 -6.85 -17.53 -6.44
C ALA A 141 -7.77 -16.60 -5.62
N ARG A 142 -7.45 -15.30 -5.53
CA ARG A 142 -8.28 -14.29 -4.87
C ARG A 142 -9.63 -14.14 -5.56
N ARG A 143 -9.64 -13.94 -6.88
CA ARG A 143 -10.87 -13.83 -7.69
C ARG A 143 -11.75 -15.07 -7.57
N GLY A 144 -11.17 -16.26 -7.59
CA GLY A 144 -11.89 -17.50 -7.32
C GLY A 144 -12.48 -17.59 -5.90
N SER A 145 -11.81 -17.01 -4.91
CA SER A 145 -12.34 -16.90 -3.54
C SER A 145 -13.49 -15.89 -3.45
N THR A 146 -13.40 -14.76 -4.16
CA THR A 146 -14.48 -13.77 -4.26
C THR A 146 -15.74 -14.40 -4.85
N LEU A 147 -15.62 -15.16 -5.95
CA LEU A 147 -16.76 -15.86 -6.56
C LEU A 147 -17.41 -16.87 -5.60
N ARG A 148 -16.60 -17.63 -4.83
CA ARG A 148 -17.17 -18.55 -3.84
C ARG A 148 -17.99 -17.81 -2.79
N THR A 149 -17.44 -16.72 -2.26
CA THR A 149 -18.16 -15.92 -1.26
C THR A 149 -19.46 -15.37 -1.83
N PHE A 150 -19.42 -14.84 -3.06
CA PHE A 150 -20.58 -14.31 -3.74
C PHE A 150 -21.66 -15.38 -4.01
N PHE A 151 -21.30 -16.50 -4.63
CA PHE A 151 -22.29 -17.54 -4.96
C PHE A 151 -22.80 -18.31 -3.74
N THR A 152 -22.03 -18.37 -2.66
CA THR A 152 -22.55 -18.89 -1.37
C THR A 152 -23.62 -17.97 -0.84
N TRP A 153 -23.40 -16.68 -0.79
CA TRP A 153 -24.38 -15.67 -0.43
C TRP A 153 -25.58 -15.68 -1.38
N ALA A 154 -25.36 -15.71 -2.68
CA ALA A 154 -26.43 -15.72 -3.68
C ALA A 154 -27.35 -16.96 -3.55
N GLN A 155 -26.80 -18.11 -3.13
CA GLN A 155 -27.59 -19.31 -2.83
C GLN A 155 -28.37 -19.16 -1.51
N GLU A 156 -27.77 -18.58 -0.47
CA GLU A 156 -28.44 -18.27 0.82
C GLU A 156 -29.59 -17.28 0.64
N GLU A 157 -29.46 -16.34 -0.32
CA GLU A 157 -30.50 -15.36 -0.70
C GLU A 157 -31.48 -15.87 -1.78
N GLU A 158 -31.43 -17.15 -2.12
CA GLU A 158 -32.28 -17.80 -3.13
C GLU A 158 -32.20 -17.13 -4.52
N LEU A 159 -31.10 -16.44 -4.83
CA LEU A 159 -30.84 -15.79 -6.13
C LEU A 159 -30.35 -16.78 -7.19
N VAL A 160 -29.86 -17.93 -6.77
CA VAL A 160 -29.44 -19.05 -7.62
C VAL A 160 -29.93 -20.37 -6.98
N HIS A 161 -30.40 -21.29 -7.82
CA HIS A 161 -30.86 -22.60 -7.37
C HIS A 161 -29.71 -23.48 -6.87
N ALA A 162 -28.55 -23.39 -7.53
CA ALA A 162 -27.35 -24.14 -7.18
C ALA A 162 -26.11 -23.26 -7.22
N ASN A 163 -25.20 -23.48 -6.25
CA ASN A 163 -23.93 -22.74 -6.23
C ASN A 163 -22.94 -23.33 -7.26
N PRO A 164 -22.64 -22.61 -8.38
CA PRO A 164 -21.77 -23.09 -9.44
C PRO A 164 -20.30 -23.22 -9.04
N THR A 165 -19.92 -22.66 -7.87
CA THR A 165 -18.55 -22.78 -7.36
C THR A 165 -18.35 -24.01 -6.48
N ARG A 166 -19.40 -24.81 -6.24
CA ARG A 166 -19.32 -26.00 -5.40
C ARG A 166 -18.36 -27.02 -6.03
N GLY A 167 -17.36 -27.46 -5.27
CA GLY A 167 -16.32 -28.36 -5.77
C GLY A 167 -15.22 -27.73 -6.63
N MET A 168 -15.28 -26.43 -6.89
CA MET A 168 -14.26 -25.73 -7.67
C MET A 168 -12.94 -25.67 -6.88
N ARG A 169 -11.88 -26.25 -7.48
CA ARG A 169 -10.52 -26.14 -6.95
C ARG A 169 -9.88 -24.86 -7.48
N THR A 170 -9.47 -23.99 -6.57
CA THR A 170 -8.59 -22.86 -6.92
C THR A 170 -7.13 -23.27 -6.76
N PRO A 171 -6.22 -22.72 -7.57
CA PRO A 171 -4.79 -22.93 -7.38
C PRO A 171 -4.40 -22.66 -5.93
N LYS A 172 -3.63 -23.55 -5.33
CA LYS A 172 -3.01 -23.28 -4.02
C LYS A 172 -2.12 -22.05 -4.18
N ARG A 173 -2.21 -21.11 -3.24
CA ARG A 173 -1.22 -20.03 -3.14
C ARG A 173 0.14 -20.67 -2.96
N GLU A 174 1.06 -20.38 -3.87
CA GLU A 174 2.46 -20.63 -3.60
C GLU A 174 2.86 -19.63 -2.51
N ASN A 175 3.27 -20.16 -1.35
CA ASN A 175 3.81 -19.34 -0.27
C ASN A 175 5.25 -18.97 -0.63
N HIS A 176 5.43 -18.07 -1.60
CA HIS A 176 6.70 -17.38 -1.75
C HIS A 176 6.83 -16.40 -0.60
N LEU A 177 7.84 -16.62 0.23
CA LEU A 177 8.25 -15.60 1.19
C LEU A 177 8.69 -14.37 0.39
N PRO A 178 8.19 -13.18 0.73
CA PRO A 178 8.65 -11.97 0.07
C PRO A 178 10.17 -11.85 0.20
N PRO A 179 10.87 -11.31 -0.81
CA PRO A 179 12.29 -11.00 -0.65
C PRO A 179 12.45 -10.00 0.50
N VAL A 180 13.29 -10.34 1.45
CA VAL A 180 13.59 -9.52 2.62
C VAL A 180 14.93 -8.83 2.37
N LEU A 181 15.00 -7.52 2.60
CA LEU A 181 16.26 -6.80 2.54
C LEU A 181 17.18 -7.30 3.66
N SER A 182 18.46 -7.56 3.33
CA SER A 182 19.45 -7.83 4.36
C SER A 182 19.71 -6.56 5.18
N ARG A 183 20.35 -6.74 6.34
CA ARG A 183 20.73 -5.62 7.19
C ARG A 183 21.68 -4.65 6.47
N GLU A 184 22.59 -5.19 5.68
CA GLU A 184 23.55 -4.42 4.87
C GLU A 184 22.84 -3.60 3.80
N GLN A 185 21.89 -4.20 3.08
CA GLN A 185 21.07 -3.52 2.08
C GLN A 185 20.22 -2.40 2.70
N MET A 186 19.65 -2.64 3.88
CA MET A 186 18.90 -1.62 4.60
C MET A 186 19.81 -0.47 5.05
N ASN A 187 20.98 -0.77 5.60
CA ASN A 187 21.95 0.26 5.98
C ASN A 187 22.40 1.07 4.77
N GLN A 188 22.67 0.43 3.65
CA GLN A 188 23.04 1.12 2.40
C GLN A 188 21.92 2.05 1.91
N LEU A 189 20.66 1.60 1.96
CA LEU A 189 19.50 2.43 1.62
C LEU A 189 19.42 3.67 2.51
N LEU A 190 19.53 3.50 3.83
CA LEU A 190 19.47 4.60 4.79
C LEU A 190 20.63 5.59 4.61
N THR A 191 21.85 5.09 4.41
CA THR A 191 23.03 5.93 4.12
C THR A 191 22.83 6.74 2.84
N THR A 192 22.37 6.10 1.75
CA THR A 192 22.09 6.79 0.48
C THR A 192 21.05 7.91 0.65
N LEU A 193 19.98 7.66 1.44
CA LEU A 193 18.97 8.69 1.72
C LEU A 193 19.57 9.87 2.49
N GLN A 194 20.43 9.60 3.47
CA GLN A 194 21.10 10.63 4.27
C GLN A 194 22.06 11.47 3.42
N GLU A 195 22.84 10.84 2.54
CA GLU A 195 23.75 11.51 1.60
C GLU A 195 22.98 12.42 0.64
N ARG A 196 21.91 11.93 0.02
CA ARG A 196 21.06 12.73 -0.85
C ARG A 196 20.42 13.91 -0.13
N ARG A 197 19.94 13.68 1.09
CA ARG A 197 19.41 14.76 1.93
C ARG A 197 20.48 15.80 2.29
N ALA A 198 21.74 15.39 2.47
CA ALA A 198 22.82 16.34 2.73
C ALA A 198 23.08 17.28 1.53
N GLN A 199 22.82 16.82 0.29
CA GLN A 199 22.92 17.63 -0.92
C GLN A 199 21.75 18.63 -1.05
N ASP A 200 20.52 18.20 -0.66
CA ASP A 200 19.34 19.06 -0.63
C ASP A 200 18.55 18.86 0.69
N PRO A 201 18.93 19.60 1.73
CA PRO A 201 18.35 19.44 3.07
C PRO A 201 16.88 19.83 3.17
N ARG A 202 16.32 20.52 2.17
CA ARG A 202 14.94 21.01 2.16
C ARG A 202 14.03 20.34 1.12
N ASP A 203 14.55 19.37 0.37
CA ASP A 203 13.69 18.59 -0.53
C ASP A 203 12.63 17.82 0.27
N ALA A 204 11.40 18.28 0.15
CA ALA A 204 10.27 17.70 0.86
C ALA A 204 10.04 16.21 0.53
N ARG A 205 10.34 15.78 -0.70
CA ARG A 205 10.20 14.39 -1.14
C ARG A 205 11.22 13.49 -0.44
N LEU A 206 12.47 13.95 -0.36
CA LEU A 206 13.54 13.22 0.33
C LEU A 206 13.28 13.16 1.83
N LEU A 207 12.86 14.27 2.44
CA LEU A 207 12.51 14.30 3.87
C LEU A 207 11.35 13.35 4.20
N ARG A 208 10.33 13.30 3.33
CA ARG A 208 9.21 12.35 3.48
C ARG A 208 9.69 10.91 3.34
N LEU A 209 10.45 10.62 2.30
CA LEU A 209 10.94 9.27 2.03
C LEU A 209 11.81 8.75 3.16
N GLU A 210 12.77 9.56 3.65
CA GLU A 210 13.60 9.21 4.80
C GLU A 210 12.75 8.92 6.05
N ALA A 211 11.79 9.78 6.36
CA ALA A 211 10.90 9.59 7.51
C ALA A 211 10.05 8.31 7.37
N VAL A 212 9.49 8.03 6.19
CA VAL A 212 8.71 6.81 5.91
C VAL A 212 9.55 5.56 6.11
N VAL A 213 10.75 5.51 5.50
CA VAL A 213 11.64 4.33 5.58
C VAL A 213 12.10 4.08 7.01
N GLU A 214 12.55 5.13 7.70
CA GLU A 214 13.02 5.04 9.09
C GLU A 214 11.90 4.59 10.05
N VAL A 215 10.68 5.14 9.90
CA VAL A 215 9.53 4.77 10.73
C VAL A 215 9.10 3.32 10.47
N LEU A 216 9.00 2.90 9.21
CA LEU A 216 8.65 1.52 8.86
C LEU A 216 9.69 0.53 9.39
N TYR A 217 10.98 0.84 9.21
CA TYR A 217 12.07 -0.02 9.66
C TYR A 217 12.13 -0.15 11.18
N ALA A 218 11.94 0.96 11.90
CA ALA A 218 11.99 0.97 13.37
C ALA A 218 10.78 0.26 14.00
N SER A 219 9.59 0.37 13.39
CA SER A 219 8.34 -0.04 14.02
C SER A 219 7.76 -1.35 13.50
N GLY A 220 8.15 -1.76 12.28
CA GLY A 220 7.53 -2.91 11.60
C GLY A 220 6.03 -2.75 11.35
N MET A 221 5.50 -1.52 11.36
CA MET A 221 4.09 -1.27 11.06
C MET A 221 3.77 -1.52 9.58
N ARG A 222 2.49 -1.76 9.27
CA ARG A 222 2.04 -1.88 7.89
C ARG A 222 1.98 -0.52 7.22
N ILE A 223 2.13 -0.50 5.88
CA ILE A 223 2.03 0.76 5.12
C ILE A 223 0.67 1.46 5.34
N SER A 224 -0.42 0.70 5.46
CA SER A 224 -1.75 1.26 5.74
C SER A 224 -1.86 1.88 7.14
N GLU A 225 -1.13 1.34 8.12
CA GLU A 225 -1.05 1.91 9.47
C GLU A 225 -0.23 3.20 9.45
N LEU A 226 0.87 3.23 8.70
CA LEU A 226 1.69 4.43 8.51
C LEU A 226 0.88 5.57 7.85
N THR A 227 0.17 5.27 6.77
CA THR A 227 -0.63 6.29 6.05
C THR A 227 -1.83 6.80 6.84
N GLY A 228 -2.27 6.06 7.84
CA GLY A 228 -3.34 6.47 8.76
C GLY A 228 -2.84 7.23 10.00
N LEU A 229 -1.53 7.55 10.10
CA LEU A 229 -1.01 8.28 11.26
C LEU A 229 -1.33 9.77 11.19
N ASP A 230 -1.68 10.32 12.34
CA ASP A 230 -1.79 11.75 12.60
C ASP A 230 -0.58 12.29 13.37
N LEU A 231 -0.43 13.61 13.39
CA LEU A 231 0.60 14.28 14.19
C LEU A 231 0.52 13.88 15.68
N GLN A 232 -0.71 13.68 16.18
CA GLN A 232 -0.96 13.29 17.58
C GLN A 232 -0.69 11.81 17.85
N SER A 233 -0.52 10.99 16.83
CA SER A 233 -0.16 9.57 16.98
C SER A 233 1.25 9.38 17.51
N VAL A 234 2.10 10.40 17.41
CA VAL A 234 3.53 10.34 17.79
C VAL A 234 3.75 10.95 19.16
N ASP A 235 4.14 10.12 20.11
CA ASP A 235 4.64 10.56 21.41
C ASP A 235 6.17 10.73 21.34
N ARG A 236 6.59 12.00 21.24
CA ARG A 236 8.01 12.33 21.12
C ARG A 236 8.78 12.16 22.43
N ALA A 237 8.10 12.34 23.57
CA ALA A 237 8.71 12.22 24.89
C ALA A 237 9.06 10.75 25.18
N ASN A 238 8.11 9.85 24.93
CA ASN A 238 8.29 8.41 25.15
C ASN A 238 8.87 7.69 23.93
N LYS A 239 9.12 8.38 22.82
CA LYS A 239 9.62 7.83 21.55
C LYS A 239 8.75 6.65 21.06
N THR A 240 7.44 6.82 21.08
CA THR A 240 6.49 5.81 20.65
C THR A 240 5.52 6.38 19.63
N VAL A 241 4.86 5.48 18.89
CA VAL A 241 3.77 5.81 17.97
C VAL A 241 2.58 4.89 18.25
N ARG A 242 1.40 5.48 18.31
CA ARG A 242 0.14 4.78 18.43
C ARG A 242 -0.38 4.46 17.04
N VAL A 243 -0.60 3.17 16.76
CA VAL A 243 -1.07 2.69 15.47
C VAL A 243 -2.41 1.98 15.62
N LEU A 244 -3.28 2.20 14.64
CA LEU A 244 -4.59 1.57 14.56
C LEU A 244 -4.51 0.35 13.66
N GLY A 245 -4.65 -0.84 14.22
CA GLY A 245 -4.59 -2.10 13.49
C GLY A 245 -5.95 -2.57 12.97
N LYS A 246 -5.97 -3.76 12.39
CA LYS A 246 -7.19 -4.40 11.89
C LYS A 246 -8.23 -4.53 13.00
N GLY A 247 -9.47 -4.13 12.71
CA GLY A 247 -10.59 -4.18 13.67
C GLY A 247 -10.54 -3.06 14.71
N ASN A 248 -9.94 -1.92 14.37
CA ASN A 248 -9.85 -0.74 15.23
C ASN A 248 -9.07 -0.98 16.54
N LYS A 249 -8.17 -1.97 16.55
CA LYS A 249 -7.35 -2.27 17.73
C LYS A 249 -6.11 -1.38 17.74
N GLU A 250 -6.00 -0.57 18.78
CA GLU A 250 -4.82 0.26 19.00
C GLU A 250 -3.66 -0.56 19.59
N ARG A 251 -2.45 -0.22 19.16
CA ARG A 251 -1.22 -0.65 19.81
C ARG A 251 -0.18 0.46 19.80
N VAL A 252 0.69 0.46 20.77
CA VAL A 252 1.82 1.39 20.87
C VAL A 252 3.07 0.66 20.42
N VAL A 253 3.85 1.30 19.54
CA VAL A 253 5.06 0.73 18.97
C VAL A 253 6.22 1.70 19.23
N PRO A 254 7.39 1.22 19.69
CA PRO A 254 8.56 2.08 19.91
C PRO A 254 9.12 2.61 18.60
N LEU A 255 9.60 3.86 18.63
CA LEU A 255 10.37 4.50 17.57
C LEU A 255 11.80 4.69 18.06
N GLY A 256 12.78 4.25 17.28
CA GLY A 256 14.19 4.54 17.56
C GLY A 256 14.51 6.02 17.37
N THR A 257 15.62 6.45 17.94
CA THR A 257 16.08 7.85 17.79
C THR A 257 16.28 8.28 16.33
N PRO A 258 16.81 7.43 15.40
CA PRO A 258 16.93 7.80 13.99
C PRO A 258 15.57 8.11 13.35
N ALA A 259 14.58 7.24 13.54
CA ALA A 259 13.22 7.42 13.02
C ALA A 259 12.57 8.72 13.54
N LEU A 260 12.73 9.00 14.83
CA LEU A 260 12.19 10.21 15.42
C LEU A 260 12.88 11.49 14.86
N LYS A 261 14.20 11.45 14.67
CA LYS A 261 14.94 12.55 14.02
C LYS A 261 14.46 12.79 12.57
N ALA A 262 14.31 11.74 11.78
CA ALA A 262 13.81 11.83 10.42
C ALA A 262 12.38 12.39 10.39
N LEU A 263 11.53 11.90 11.28
CA LEU A 263 10.15 12.35 11.41
C LEU A 263 10.07 13.84 11.80
N ASN A 264 10.90 14.29 12.73
CA ASN A 264 10.93 15.70 13.12
C ASN A 264 11.35 16.60 11.96
N ARG A 265 12.35 16.19 11.17
CA ARG A 265 12.76 16.92 9.96
C ARG A 265 11.60 17.01 8.94
N TRP A 266 10.91 15.89 8.71
CA TRP A 266 9.74 15.87 7.84
C TRP A 266 8.66 16.85 8.31
N VAL A 267 8.27 16.77 9.59
CA VAL A 267 7.21 17.60 10.17
C VAL A 267 7.57 19.09 10.13
N SER A 268 8.85 19.42 10.39
CA SER A 268 9.27 20.81 10.48
C SER A 268 9.57 21.46 9.13
N TYR A 269 10.09 20.72 8.16
CA TYR A 269 10.61 21.31 6.92
C TYR A 269 9.94 20.77 5.66
N GLY A 270 9.58 19.50 5.60
CA GLY A 270 9.02 18.90 4.39
C GLY A 270 7.51 19.00 4.34
N ARG A 271 6.84 18.59 5.40
CA ARG A 271 5.37 18.54 5.48
C ARG A 271 4.69 19.88 5.19
N PRO A 272 5.17 21.04 5.70
CA PRO A 272 4.55 22.32 5.39
C PRO A 272 4.50 22.66 3.90
N GLN A 273 5.45 22.15 3.10
CA GLN A 273 5.49 22.37 1.66
C GLN A 273 4.41 21.56 0.90
N TRP A 274 3.79 20.59 1.54
CA TRP A 274 2.76 19.71 0.96
C TRP A 274 1.34 20.05 1.42
N ILE A 275 1.22 20.93 2.39
CA ILE A 275 -0.09 21.41 2.85
C ILE A 275 -0.49 22.55 1.93
N PRO A 276 -1.67 22.48 1.23
CA PRO A 276 -2.16 23.56 0.43
C PRO A 276 -2.35 24.85 1.25
N GLU A 277 -2.11 25.99 0.64
CA GLU A 277 -2.40 27.29 1.26
C GLU A 277 -3.88 27.35 1.67
N GLY A 278 -4.14 27.75 2.91
CA GLY A 278 -5.49 27.83 3.45
C GLY A 278 -6.07 26.52 4.01
N ALA A 279 -5.40 25.38 3.85
CA ALA A 279 -5.82 24.12 4.46
C ALA A 279 -5.45 24.10 5.96
N GLN A 280 -6.31 24.72 6.79
CA GLN A 280 -6.17 24.67 8.25
C GLN A 280 -6.66 23.32 8.79
N GLY A 281 -5.99 22.81 9.83
CA GLY A 281 -6.44 21.62 10.57
C GLY A 281 -6.05 20.27 9.93
N VAL A 282 -5.17 20.22 8.93
CA VAL A 282 -4.66 18.95 8.41
C VAL A 282 -3.82 18.26 9.49
N THR A 283 -4.34 17.16 10.02
CA THR A 283 -3.68 16.38 11.09
C THR A 283 -2.84 15.23 10.55
N ALA A 284 -3.09 14.77 9.31
CA ALA A 284 -2.34 13.67 8.70
C ALA A 284 -0.83 13.88 8.78
N LEU A 285 -0.11 12.82 9.18
CA LEU A 285 1.34 12.90 9.36
C LEU A 285 2.09 12.88 8.02
N PHE A 286 1.58 12.06 7.02
CA PHE A 286 2.21 11.84 5.73
C PHE A 286 1.32 12.16 4.54
#